data_9486a1099f492d0cec7be7c4a293e539
#
_entry.id   9486a1099f492d0cec7be7c4a293e539
#
_cell.length_a   1.000
_cell.length_b   1.000
_cell.length_c   1.000
_cell.angle_alpha   90.00
_cell.angle_beta   90.00
_cell.angle_gamma   90.00
#
_symmetry.space_group_name_H-M   'P 1'
#
loop_
_entity.id
_entity.type
_entity.pdbx_description
1 polymer ?
#
loop_
_entity_poly.entity_id
_entity_poly.type
_entity_poly.pdbx_seq_one_letter_code
_entity_poly.pdbx_strand_id
1 'polypeptide(L)'
;MKNKLLYWFALFVVGVSAVQAQDAFDHSHADFTEVLQAHVVVYDEGRRSVVDYAALQSDETLLQDYLQQLSAVSMSAYRDWTAEQQLAFLINAYNAFTLELINANYADFADGDAASIRDLGSFFTSPWEREFFTLLGAERSLDWLEHETIRIDFDEPRIHAALVCAAMSCPKLRAEAFVAERLDAQLDDQMQTFLHDRSKNGIDDQGLYLSRIFDWYEDDFDDLRVYMRQYSDALADTHEQEQALAGDIRIRYTDYDWSLNSPENAGL
;
A
#
# COMPACT_ATOMS: atom_id res chain seq x y z
N MET A 1 55.53 37.38 -55.84
CA MET A 1 54.57 37.51 -54.74
C MET A 1 53.76 36.25 -54.69
N LYS A 2 53.97 35.40 -53.65
CA LYS A 2 53.29 34.04 -53.52
C LYS A 2 52.29 34.13 -52.41
N ASN A 3 50.99 34.10 -52.68
CA ASN A 3 49.90 34.03 -51.74
C ASN A 3 49.82 32.63 -51.17
N LYS A 4 49.97 32.44 -49.87
CA LYS A 4 49.67 31.21 -49.12
C LYS A 4 48.25 31.33 -48.58
N LEU A 5 47.35 30.49 -49.11
CA LEU A 5 46.03 30.25 -48.52
C LEU A 5 46.21 29.34 -47.29
N LEU A 6 45.80 29.81 -46.10
CA LEU A 6 45.64 28.99 -44.90
C LEU A 6 44.22 28.42 -44.90
N TYR A 7 44.11 27.07 -44.95
CA TYR A 7 42.88 26.39 -44.71
C TYR A 7 42.74 26.13 -43.21
N TRP A 8 41.68 26.67 -42.61
CA TRP A 8 41.27 26.34 -41.23
C TRP A 8 40.37 25.13 -41.30
N PHE A 9 40.81 23.99 -40.73
CA PHE A 9 39.98 22.83 -40.48
C PHE A 9 39.31 23.04 -39.13
N ALA A 10 37.98 23.27 -39.13
CA ALA A 10 37.17 23.22 -37.90
C ALA A 10 36.87 21.76 -37.56
N LEU A 11 37.45 21.26 -36.49
CA LEU A 11 37.11 19.97 -35.91
C LEU A 11 35.75 20.09 -35.20
N PHE A 12 34.69 19.54 -35.80
CA PHE A 12 33.42 19.34 -35.12
C PHE A 12 33.55 18.12 -34.19
N VAL A 13 33.70 18.34 -32.87
CA VAL A 13 33.55 17.30 -31.88
C VAL A 13 32.06 17.06 -31.67
N VAL A 14 31.53 15.99 -32.28
CA VAL A 14 30.18 15.51 -31.99
C VAL A 14 30.25 14.84 -30.61
N GLY A 15 29.82 15.55 -29.59
CA GLY A 15 29.62 14.98 -28.27
C GLY A 15 28.47 13.97 -28.33
N VAL A 16 28.83 12.69 -28.34
CA VAL A 16 27.87 11.62 -28.08
C VAL A 16 27.56 11.68 -26.58
N SER A 17 26.44 12.29 -26.21
CA SER A 17 25.87 12.13 -24.87
C SER A 17 25.52 10.65 -24.74
N ALA A 18 26.25 9.92 -23.91
CA ALA A 18 25.82 8.60 -23.45
C ALA A 18 24.53 8.83 -22.67
N VAL A 19 23.39 8.50 -23.26
CA VAL A 19 22.17 8.26 -22.51
C VAL A 19 22.50 7.04 -21.64
N GLN A 20 22.73 7.25 -20.35
CA GLN A 20 22.75 6.17 -19.38
C GLN A 20 21.40 5.47 -19.53
N ALA A 21 21.40 4.21 -19.90
CA ALA A 21 20.24 3.36 -19.76
C ALA A 21 19.90 3.40 -18.27
N GLN A 22 18.79 4.01 -17.93
CA GLN A 22 18.23 3.93 -16.58
C GLN A 22 17.90 2.45 -16.40
N ASP A 23 18.48 1.79 -15.41
CA ASP A 23 18.18 0.40 -15.12
C ASP A 23 16.66 0.26 -15.03
N ALA A 24 16.12 -0.76 -15.70
CA ALA A 24 14.69 -1.00 -15.68
C ALA A 24 14.25 -1.26 -14.23
N PHE A 25 13.12 -0.68 -13.82
CA PHE A 25 12.58 -0.91 -12.48
C PHE A 25 12.36 -2.41 -12.22
N ASP A 26 12.76 -2.89 -11.04
CA ASP A 26 12.59 -4.30 -10.65
C ASP A 26 11.14 -4.58 -10.21
N HIS A 27 10.35 -5.14 -11.11
CA HIS A 27 8.96 -5.54 -10.84
C HIS A 27 8.80 -6.72 -9.89
N SER A 28 9.89 -7.37 -9.45
CA SER A 28 9.82 -8.37 -8.39
C SER A 28 9.64 -7.74 -7.01
N HIS A 29 9.93 -6.43 -6.86
CA HIS A 29 9.91 -5.69 -5.60
C HIS A 29 10.67 -6.42 -4.47
N ALA A 30 11.80 -7.05 -4.82
CA ALA A 30 12.55 -7.90 -3.91
C ALA A 30 13.01 -7.14 -2.65
N ASP A 31 13.54 -5.92 -2.81
CA ASP A 31 14.01 -5.09 -1.69
C ASP A 31 12.85 -4.76 -0.73
N PHE A 32 11.66 -4.48 -1.24
CA PHE A 32 10.50 -4.24 -0.38
C PHE A 32 10.04 -5.51 0.34
N THR A 33 10.12 -6.66 -0.33
CA THR A 33 9.84 -7.95 0.31
C THR A 33 10.81 -8.20 1.48
N GLU A 34 12.10 -7.85 1.35
CA GLU A 34 13.06 -7.97 2.45
C GLU A 34 12.71 -7.04 3.62
N VAL A 35 12.34 -5.78 3.35
CA VAL A 35 11.83 -4.84 4.38
C VAL A 35 10.65 -5.44 5.12
N LEU A 36 9.65 -5.94 4.38
CA LEU A 36 8.44 -6.50 4.98
C LEU A 36 8.75 -7.76 5.82
N GLN A 37 9.62 -8.64 5.34
CA GLN A 37 10.02 -9.84 6.08
C GLN A 37 10.82 -9.53 7.35
N ALA A 38 11.60 -8.46 7.34
CA ALA A 38 12.38 -8.06 8.51
C ALA A 38 11.54 -7.40 9.62
N HIS A 39 10.50 -6.64 9.25
CA HIS A 39 9.82 -5.75 10.18
C HIS A 39 8.33 -6.03 10.39
N VAL A 40 7.69 -6.86 9.54
CA VAL A 40 6.29 -7.25 9.72
C VAL A 40 6.19 -8.50 10.58
N VAL A 41 5.53 -8.37 11.72
CA VAL A 41 5.24 -9.48 12.63
C VAL A 41 3.84 -10.00 12.35
N VAL A 42 3.76 -11.18 11.75
CA VAL A 42 2.48 -11.85 11.45
C VAL A 42 2.07 -12.71 12.65
N TYR A 43 0.82 -12.62 13.07
CA TYR A 43 0.27 -13.35 14.21
C TYR A 43 -1.17 -13.79 13.95
N ASP A 44 -1.84 -14.38 14.95
CA ASP A 44 -3.22 -14.86 14.84
C ASP A 44 -3.42 -15.79 13.64
N GLU A 45 -2.61 -16.86 13.55
CA GLU A 45 -2.63 -17.86 12.47
C GLU A 45 -2.50 -17.24 11.06
N GLY A 46 -1.79 -16.12 10.97
CA GLY A 46 -1.55 -15.45 9.69
C GLY A 46 -2.61 -14.42 9.29
N ARG A 47 -3.64 -14.21 10.08
CA ARG A 47 -4.74 -13.29 9.77
C ARG A 47 -4.43 -11.82 10.05
N ARG A 48 -3.49 -11.55 10.98
CA ARG A 48 -3.17 -10.21 11.45
C ARG A 48 -1.68 -9.96 11.38
N SER A 49 -1.30 -8.70 11.30
CA SER A 49 0.09 -8.27 11.39
C SER A 49 0.22 -6.94 12.10
N VAL A 50 1.41 -6.72 12.65
CA VAL A 50 1.89 -5.43 13.14
C VAL A 50 3.27 -5.16 12.58
N VAL A 51 3.77 -3.95 12.74
CA VAL A 51 5.11 -3.55 12.28
C VAL A 51 5.97 -3.22 13.49
N ASP A 52 7.16 -3.80 13.54
CA ASP A 52 8.20 -3.42 14.50
C ASP A 52 8.88 -2.13 14.02
N TYR A 53 8.24 -1.00 14.33
CA TYR A 53 8.75 0.32 13.92
C TYR A 53 10.05 0.69 14.64
N ALA A 54 10.30 0.16 15.84
CA ALA A 54 11.56 0.38 16.55
C ALA A 54 12.73 -0.28 15.82
N ALA A 55 12.54 -1.51 15.34
CA ALA A 55 13.52 -2.21 14.52
C ALA A 55 13.69 -1.52 13.16
N LEU A 56 12.59 -1.11 12.50
CA LEU A 56 12.61 -0.41 11.22
C LEU A 56 13.39 0.91 11.32
N GLN A 57 13.17 1.70 12.38
CA GLN A 57 13.89 2.95 12.64
C GLN A 57 15.40 2.74 12.81
N SER A 58 15.78 1.59 13.36
CA SER A 58 17.20 1.23 13.57
C SER A 58 17.90 0.72 12.31
N ASP A 59 17.15 0.22 11.32
CA ASP A 59 17.65 -0.37 10.07
C ASP A 59 16.79 0.07 8.87
N GLU A 60 16.74 1.38 8.67
CA GLU A 60 15.90 2.00 7.62
C GLU A 60 16.51 1.94 6.20
N THR A 61 17.80 1.57 6.08
CA THR A 61 18.56 1.73 4.82
C THR A 61 17.86 1.05 3.65
N LEU A 62 17.38 -0.18 3.81
CA LEU A 62 16.73 -0.93 2.74
C LEU A 62 15.39 -0.31 2.33
N LEU A 63 14.62 0.21 3.29
CA LEU A 63 13.40 0.97 3.00
C LEU A 63 13.73 2.24 2.20
N GLN A 64 14.74 3.00 2.62
CA GLN A 64 15.15 4.23 1.93
C GLN A 64 15.63 3.96 0.50
N ASP A 65 16.40 2.89 0.29
CA ASP A 65 16.86 2.48 -1.05
C ASP A 65 15.66 2.11 -1.95
N TYR A 66 14.67 1.39 -1.42
CA TYR A 66 13.47 1.06 -2.17
C TYR A 66 12.61 2.30 -2.49
N LEU A 67 12.45 3.23 -1.55
CA LEU A 67 11.75 4.50 -1.78
C LEU A 67 12.43 5.36 -2.86
N GLN A 68 13.77 5.35 -2.92
CA GLN A 68 14.52 6.00 -3.99
C GLN A 68 14.25 5.34 -5.36
N GLN A 69 14.20 4.00 -5.41
CA GLN A 69 13.86 3.28 -6.64
C GLN A 69 12.45 3.64 -7.13
N LEU A 70 11.45 3.67 -6.24
CA LEU A 70 10.09 4.10 -6.57
C LEU A 70 10.08 5.54 -7.12
N SER A 71 10.78 6.45 -6.45
CA SER A 71 10.83 7.88 -6.80
C SER A 71 11.56 8.14 -8.12
N ALA A 72 12.46 7.24 -8.54
CA ALA A 72 13.20 7.35 -9.79
C ALA A 72 12.35 6.97 -11.02
N VAL A 73 11.20 6.30 -10.85
CA VAL A 73 10.33 5.89 -11.95
C VAL A 73 9.69 7.12 -12.60
N SER A 74 9.90 7.27 -13.90
CA SER A 74 9.27 8.34 -14.67
C SER A 74 7.83 7.96 -15.06
N MET A 75 6.96 8.97 -15.22
CA MET A 75 5.59 8.75 -15.74
C MET A 75 5.59 8.07 -17.12
N SER A 76 6.61 8.32 -17.97
CA SER A 76 6.70 7.67 -19.28
C SER A 76 6.99 6.17 -19.16
N ALA A 77 7.91 5.78 -18.27
CA ALA A 77 8.21 4.37 -18.04
C ALA A 77 6.99 3.64 -17.46
N TYR A 78 6.34 4.24 -16.43
CA TYR A 78 5.14 3.70 -15.81
C TYR A 78 4.01 3.42 -16.83
N ARG A 79 3.79 4.32 -17.79
CA ARG A 79 2.74 4.15 -18.81
C ARG A 79 2.99 3.01 -19.79
N ASP A 80 4.22 2.55 -19.94
CA ASP A 80 4.60 1.45 -20.82
C ASP A 80 4.43 0.07 -20.13
N TRP A 81 4.11 0.03 -18.83
CA TRP A 81 3.91 -1.19 -18.06
C TRP A 81 2.52 -1.79 -18.24
N THR A 82 2.39 -3.08 -17.92
CA THR A 82 1.06 -3.71 -17.88
C THR A 82 0.22 -3.17 -16.71
N ALA A 83 -1.09 -3.33 -16.76
CA ALA A 83 -2.00 -2.89 -15.70
C ALA A 83 -1.65 -3.55 -14.34
N GLU A 84 -1.25 -4.83 -14.37
CA GLU A 84 -0.85 -5.57 -13.18
C GLU A 84 0.46 -5.03 -12.59
N GLN A 85 1.44 -4.66 -13.44
CA GLN A 85 2.68 -4.02 -13.00
C GLN A 85 2.41 -2.63 -12.40
N GLN A 86 1.55 -1.86 -13.04
CA GLN A 86 1.15 -0.54 -12.55
C GLN A 86 0.45 -0.64 -11.19
N LEU A 87 -0.53 -1.52 -11.05
CA LEU A 87 -1.28 -1.67 -9.80
C LEU A 87 -0.41 -2.21 -8.67
N ALA A 88 0.42 -3.24 -8.93
CA ALA A 88 1.36 -3.75 -7.93
C ALA A 88 2.34 -2.67 -7.45
N PHE A 89 2.89 -1.87 -8.38
CA PHE A 89 3.77 -0.74 -8.07
C PHE A 89 3.08 0.28 -7.17
N LEU A 90 1.85 0.68 -7.48
CA LEU A 90 1.12 1.69 -6.71
C LEU A 90 0.74 1.19 -5.30
N ILE A 91 0.31 -0.08 -5.17
CA ILE A 91 0.01 -0.69 -3.86
C ILE A 91 1.28 -0.73 -3.00
N ASN A 92 2.39 -1.20 -3.56
CA ASN A 92 3.66 -1.25 -2.83
C ASN A 92 4.17 0.15 -2.49
N ALA A 93 4.02 1.13 -3.39
CA ALA A 93 4.38 2.52 -3.12
C ALA A 93 3.54 3.10 -1.95
N TYR A 94 2.23 2.91 -1.95
CA TYR A 94 1.37 3.34 -0.84
C TYR A 94 1.83 2.77 0.50
N ASN A 95 2.05 1.45 0.55
CA ASN A 95 2.46 0.77 1.77
C ASN A 95 3.88 1.20 2.22
N ALA A 96 4.83 1.33 1.29
CA ALA A 96 6.19 1.75 1.61
C ALA A 96 6.25 3.21 2.11
N PHE A 97 5.52 4.14 1.46
CA PHE A 97 5.46 5.54 1.92
C PHE A 97 4.65 5.68 3.21
N THR A 98 3.68 4.81 3.48
CA THR A 98 3.01 4.75 4.79
C THR A 98 3.99 4.32 5.89
N LEU A 99 4.82 3.29 5.65
CA LEU A 99 5.89 2.90 6.59
C LEU A 99 6.86 4.06 6.82
N GLU A 100 7.27 4.75 5.76
CA GLU A 100 8.17 5.93 5.85
C GLU A 100 7.53 7.07 6.65
N LEU A 101 6.25 7.35 6.44
CA LEU A 101 5.57 8.41 7.20
C LEU A 101 5.60 8.16 8.71
N ILE A 102 5.40 6.91 9.13
CA ILE A 102 5.51 6.53 10.54
C ILE A 102 6.98 6.56 10.99
N ASN A 103 7.89 5.96 10.21
CA ASN A 103 9.31 5.86 10.53
C ASN A 103 9.96 7.24 10.72
N ALA A 104 9.70 8.17 9.81
CA ALA A 104 10.21 9.54 9.88
C ALA A 104 9.68 10.35 11.09
N ASN A 105 8.56 9.92 11.68
CA ASN A 105 7.95 10.54 12.86
C ASN A 105 7.94 9.59 14.08
N TYR A 106 8.76 8.54 14.07
CA TYR A 106 8.71 7.50 15.10
C TYR A 106 9.00 8.03 16.52
N ALA A 107 9.82 9.07 16.64
CA ALA A 107 10.08 9.71 17.92
C ALA A 107 8.80 10.18 18.62
N ASP A 108 7.84 10.75 17.90
CA ASP A 108 6.57 11.22 18.44
C ASP A 108 5.74 10.05 19.03
N PHE A 109 5.79 8.87 18.40
CA PHE A 109 5.14 7.66 18.91
C PHE A 109 5.88 7.08 20.12
N ALA A 110 7.22 7.05 20.08
CA ALA A 110 8.04 6.51 21.16
C ALA A 110 7.94 7.37 22.45
N ASP A 111 7.82 8.68 22.30
CA ASP A 111 7.68 9.64 23.39
C ASP A 111 6.23 9.77 23.89
N GLY A 112 5.25 9.18 23.16
CA GLY A 112 3.83 9.21 23.49
C GLY A 112 3.11 10.50 23.07
N ASP A 113 3.73 11.31 22.22
CA ASP A 113 3.14 12.53 21.66
C ASP A 113 2.17 12.22 20.51
N ALA A 114 2.34 11.06 19.86
CA ALA A 114 1.40 10.49 18.89
C ALA A 114 1.00 9.06 19.27
N ALA A 115 -0.26 8.70 19.04
CA ALA A 115 -0.78 7.34 19.24
C ALA A 115 -1.32 6.72 17.94
N SER A 116 -1.49 7.54 16.90
CA SER A 116 -2.14 7.22 15.64
C SER A 116 -1.46 7.98 14.50
N ILE A 117 -1.45 7.41 13.30
CA ILE A 117 -1.05 8.14 12.09
C ILE A 117 -1.81 9.46 11.94
N ARG A 118 -3.07 9.53 12.44
CA ARG A 118 -3.90 10.74 12.40
C ARG A 118 -3.31 11.91 13.17
N ASP A 119 -2.49 11.63 14.19
CA ASP A 119 -1.85 12.66 15.02
C ASP A 119 -0.71 13.37 14.29
N LEU A 120 -0.22 12.80 13.19
CA LEU A 120 0.79 13.41 12.32
C LEU A 120 0.22 14.49 11.39
N GLY A 121 -1.09 14.67 11.39
CA GLY A 121 -1.77 15.73 10.65
C GLY A 121 -1.71 17.08 11.34
N SER A 122 -2.34 18.07 10.72
CA SER A 122 -2.56 19.39 11.28
C SER A 122 -4.07 19.69 11.37
N PHE A 123 -4.43 20.84 11.93
CA PHE A 123 -5.83 21.26 11.97
C PHE A 123 -6.46 21.43 10.55
N PHE A 124 -5.63 21.66 9.53
CA PHE A 124 -6.06 21.97 8.17
C PHE A 124 -5.73 20.90 7.14
N THR A 125 -4.87 19.93 7.47
CA THR A 125 -4.35 18.96 6.50
C THR A 125 -4.23 17.61 7.19
N SER A 126 -4.90 16.59 6.64
CA SER A 126 -4.74 15.22 7.12
C SER A 126 -3.31 14.70 6.79
N PRO A 127 -2.80 13.71 7.52
CA PRO A 127 -1.50 13.13 7.17
C PRO A 127 -1.48 12.51 5.76
N TRP A 128 -2.60 12.03 5.27
CA TRP A 128 -2.72 11.46 3.92
C TRP A 128 -2.67 12.50 2.80
N GLU A 129 -3.18 13.72 3.01
CA GLU A 129 -3.15 14.83 2.05
C GLU A 129 -1.79 15.52 1.98
N ARG A 130 -0.88 15.21 2.90
CA ARG A 130 0.43 15.84 2.97
C ARG A 130 1.32 15.34 1.83
N GLU A 131 1.80 16.24 0.98
CA GLU A 131 2.81 15.94 -0.03
C GLU A 131 4.18 15.81 0.68
N PHE A 132 4.78 14.61 0.65
CA PHE A 132 6.05 14.36 1.34
C PHE A 132 6.99 13.43 0.58
N PHE A 133 6.59 12.94 -0.60
CA PHE A 133 7.43 12.09 -1.44
C PHE A 133 7.28 12.44 -2.91
N THR A 134 8.32 12.11 -3.71
CA THR A 134 8.25 12.21 -5.16
C THR A 134 7.85 10.87 -5.75
N LEU A 135 6.85 10.84 -6.63
CA LEU A 135 6.46 9.66 -7.39
C LEU A 135 6.01 10.07 -8.79
N LEU A 136 6.47 9.30 -9.81
CA LEU A 136 6.14 9.54 -11.22
C LEU A 136 6.47 10.98 -11.66
N GLY A 137 7.53 11.54 -11.10
CA GLY A 137 8.08 12.84 -11.47
C GLY A 137 7.42 14.07 -10.83
N ALA A 138 6.61 13.89 -9.78
CA ALA A 138 6.00 15.01 -9.06
C ALA A 138 5.90 14.72 -7.55
N GLU A 139 5.81 15.77 -6.73
CA GLU A 139 5.45 15.67 -5.31
C GLU A 139 4.06 15.05 -5.19
N ARG A 140 3.89 14.12 -4.26
CA ARG A 140 2.67 13.33 -4.08
C ARG A 140 2.35 13.10 -2.61
N SER A 141 1.08 12.72 -2.38
CA SER A 141 0.52 12.33 -1.09
C SER A 141 -0.05 10.91 -1.15
N LEU A 142 -0.29 10.30 0.00
CA LEU A 142 -0.98 9.01 0.08
C LEU A 142 -2.41 9.11 -0.46
N ASP A 143 -3.08 10.23 -0.20
CA ASP A 143 -4.42 10.52 -0.72
C ASP A 143 -4.44 10.53 -2.26
N TRP A 144 -3.44 11.15 -2.89
CA TRP A 144 -3.28 11.10 -4.34
C TRP A 144 -3.11 9.67 -4.87
N LEU A 145 -2.30 8.84 -4.18
CA LEU A 145 -2.11 7.44 -4.57
C LEU A 145 -3.43 6.66 -4.54
N GLU A 146 -4.17 6.76 -3.44
CA GLU A 146 -5.39 5.99 -3.23
C GLU A 146 -6.56 6.56 -4.02
N HIS A 147 -6.88 7.84 -3.83
CA HIS A 147 -8.14 8.42 -4.30
C HIS A 147 -8.06 9.04 -5.69
N GLU A 148 -6.92 9.58 -6.10
CA GLU A 148 -6.76 10.22 -7.40
C GLU A 148 -6.11 9.33 -8.45
N THR A 149 -5.55 8.17 -8.05
CA THR A 149 -4.86 7.27 -8.95
C THR A 149 -5.42 5.86 -8.90
N ILE A 150 -5.23 5.11 -7.80
CA ILE A 150 -5.60 3.68 -7.76
C ILE A 150 -7.11 3.50 -7.99
N ARG A 151 -7.95 4.18 -7.22
CA ARG A 151 -9.42 4.06 -7.32
C ARG A 151 -10.01 4.59 -8.63
N ILE A 152 -9.28 5.47 -9.34
CA ILE A 152 -9.74 6.02 -10.62
C ILE A 152 -9.31 5.15 -11.80
N ASP A 153 -8.08 4.63 -11.76
CA ASP A 153 -7.47 3.93 -12.88
C ASP A 153 -7.78 2.42 -12.88
N PHE A 154 -8.19 1.86 -11.71
CA PHE A 154 -8.42 0.42 -11.55
C PHE A 154 -9.78 0.14 -10.90
N ASP A 155 -10.59 -0.68 -11.57
CA ASP A 155 -11.84 -1.23 -11.03
C ASP A 155 -11.52 -2.51 -10.22
N GLU A 156 -10.93 -2.31 -9.01
CA GLU A 156 -10.40 -3.40 -8.19
C GLU A 156 -10.67 -3.17 -6.69
N PRO A 157 -11.87 -3.53 -6.18
CA PRO A 157 -12.25 -3.25 -4.79
C PRO A 157 -11.38 -3.98 -3.74
N ARG A 158 -10.63 -5.03 -4.11
CA ARG A 158 -9.72 -5.73 -3.18
C ARG A 158 -8.54 -4.87 -2.73
N ILE A 159 -8.29 -3.72 -3.39
CA ILE A 159 -7.28 -2.75 -2.93
C ILE A 159 -7.52 -2.31 -1.49
N HIS A 160 -8.78 -2.22 -1.06
CA HIS A 160 -9.13 -1.82 0.30
C HIS A 160 -8.70 -2.82 1.38
N ALA A 161 -8.34 -4.05 0.99
CA ALA A 161 -7.66 -5.01 1.84
C ALA A 161 -6.13 -4.99 1.68
N ALA A 162 -5.58 -4.30 0.67
CA ALA A 162 -4.15 -4.28 0.33
C ALA A 162 -3.44 -2.98 0.75
N LEU A 163 -4.14 -1.85 0.80
CA LEU A 163 -3.62 -0.56 1.26
C LEU A 163 -3.72 -0.48 2.79
N VAL A 164 -2.59 -0.37 3.48
CA VAL A 164 -2.52 -0.45 4.94
C VAL A 164 -2.11 0.90 5.54
N CYS A 165 -3.00 1.50 6.32
CA CYS A 165 -2.88 2.86 6.86
C CYS A 165 -2.25 2.92 8.27
N ALA A 166 -1.41 1.96 8.65
CA ALA A 166 -0.70 1.88 9.92
C ALA A 166 -1.60 1.87 11.19
N ALA A 167 -2.86 1.45 11.11
CA ALA A 167 -3.77 1.33 12.24
C ALA A 167 -4.06 -0.13 12.62
N MET A 168 -4.41 -0.40 13.89
CA MET A 168 -4.75 -1.75 14.38
C MET A 168 -5.95 -2.36 13.67
N SER A 169 -6.92 -1.55 13.22
CA SER A 169 -8.07 -2.01 12.45
C SER A 169 -7.82 -2.13 10.95
N CYS A 170 -6.63 -1.77 10.43
CA CYS A 170 -6.27 -2.04 9.04
C CYS A 170 -6.28 -3.54 8.73
N PRO A 171 -6.45 -3.92 7.47
CA PRO A 171 -6.09 -5.25 6.99
C PRO A 171 -4.63 -5.59 7.32
N LYS A 172 -4.29 -6.86 7.25
CA LYS A 172 -2.90 -7.32 7.44
C LYS A 172 -1.97 -6.69 6.40
N LEU A 173 -0.87 -6.06 6.82
CA LEU A 173 0.25 -5.82 5.93
C LEU A 173 0.93 -7.17 5.64
N ARG A 174 1.08 -7.52 4.36
CA ARG A 174 1.73 -8.78 3.96
C ARG A 174 3.23 -8.71 4.28
N ALA A 175 3.83 -9.86 4.62
CA ALA A 175 5.28 -9.99 4.74
C ALA A 175 5.95 -10.24 3.36
N GLU A 176 5.30 -9.86 2.27
CA GLU A 176 5.82 -9.89 0.90
C GLU A 176 5.20 -8.76 0.09
N ALA A 177 5.92 -8.25 -0.88
CA ALA A 177 5.41 -7.27 -1.83
C ALA A 177 4.37 -7.87 -2.79
N PHE A 178 3.47 -7.06 -3.31
CA PHE A 178 2.62 -7.41 -4.43
C PHE A 178 3.46 -7.44 -5.72
N VAL A 179 3.25 -8.47 -6.54
CA VAL A 179 3.97 -8.63 -7.81
C VAL A 179 2.99 -8.95 -8.94
N ALA A 180 3.24 -8.41 -10.12
CA ALA A 180 2.32 -8.49 -11.26
C ALA A 180 1.89 -9.93 -11.60
N GLU A 181 2.84 -10.87 -11.58
CA GLU A 181 2.62 -12.27 -11.95
C GLU A 181 1.68 -13.03 -11.00
N ARG A 182 1.49 -12.52 -9.79
CA ARG A 182 0.66 -13.13 -8.75
C ARG A 182 -0.39 -12.17 -8.19
N LEU A 183 -0.56 -10.98 -8.78
CA LEU A 183 -1.34 -9.89 -8.23
C LEU A 183 -2.78 -10.31 -7.91
N ASP A 184 -3.46 -10.95 -8.86
CA ASP A 184 -4.83 -11.42 -8.68
C ASP A 184 -4.95 -12.40 -7.50
N ALA A 185 -4.05 -13.38 -7.42
CA ALA A 185 -4.03 -14.35 -6.32
C ALA A 185 -3.66 -13.70 -4.97
N GLN A 186 -2.75 -12.71 -4.98
CA GLN A 186 -2.37 -11.98 -3.76
C GLN A 186 -3.51 -11.08 -3.25
N LEU A 187 -4.25 -10.42 -4.14
CA LEU A 187 -5.40 -9.60 -3.80
C LEU A 187 -6.56 -10.46 -3.27
N ASP A 188 -6.81 -11.60 -3.88
CA ASP A 188 -7.84 -12.53 -3.41
C ASP A 188 -7.50 -13.12 -2.03
N ASP A 189 -6.28 -13.63 -1.84
CA ASP A 189 -5.78 -14.09 -0.53
C ASP A 189 -5.84 -13.00 0.54
N GLN A 190 -5.53 -11.76 0.16
CA GLN A 190 -5.57 -10.63 1.08
C GLN A 190 -6.99 -10.30 1.52
N MET A 191 -7.95 -10.27 0.60
CA MET A 191 -9.36 -10.04 0.91
C MET A 191 -9.93 -11.19 1.73
N GLN A 192 -9.66 -12.46 1.37
CA GLN A 192 -10.07 -13.61 2.16
C GLN A 192 -9.50 -13.56 3.58
N THR A 193 -8.20 -13.27 3.73
CA THR A 193 -7.54 -13.15 5.03
C THR A 193 -8.18 -12.05 5.88
N PHE A 194 -8.47 -10.89 5.28
CA PHE A 194 -9.13 -9.78 5.96
C PHE A 194 -10.53 -10.15 6.44
N LEU A 195 -11.31 -10.82 5.60
CA LEU A 195 -12.67 -11.28 5.95
C LEU A 195 -12.68 -12.43 6.98
N HIS A 196 -11.60 -13.20 7.09
CA HIS A 196 -11.42 -14.20 8.15
C HIS A 196 -11.05 -13.60 9.53
N ASP A 197 -10.64 -12.35 9.61
CA ASP A 197 -10.34 -11.70 10.89
C ASP A 197 -11.63 -11.40 11.68
N ARG A 198 -11.97 -12.29 12.61
CA ARG A 198 -13.19 -12.22 13.42
C ARG A 198 -13.21 -11.02 14.37
N SER A 199 -12.11 -10.33 14.57
CA SER A 199 -12.10 -9.05 15.30
C SER A 199 -12.70 -7.90 14.47
N LYS A 200 -12.82 -8.07 13.15
CA LYS A 200 -13.25 -7.05 12.19
C LYS A 200 -14.45 -7.46 11.36
N ASN A 201 -14.55 -8.74 10.98
CA ASN A 201 -15.55 -9.24 10.04
C ASN A 201 -16.08 -10.60 10.48
N GLY A 202 -17.36 -10.88 10.20
CA GLY A 202 -17.98 -12.17 10.49
C GLY A 202 -19.49 -12.10 10.60
N ILE A 203 -20.10 -13.18 11.02
CA ILE A 203 -21.55 -13.31 11.20
C ILE A 203 -21.85 -13.76 12.63
N ASP A 204 -22.76 -13.06 13.28
CA ASP A 204 -23.28 -13.44 14.59
C ASP A 204 -24.84 -13.41 14.62
N ASP A 205 -25.44 -13.49 15.80
CA ASP A 205 -26.89 -13.48 16.01
C ASP A 205 -27.55 -12.13 15.65
N GLN A 206 -26.78 -11.06 15.46
CA GLN A 206 -27.24 -9.74 15.03
C GLN A 206 -27.10 -9.51 13.52
N GLY A 207 -26.42 -10.42 12.80
CA GLY A 207 -26.20 -10.36 11.36
C GLY A 207 -24.73 -10.34 10.95
N LEU A 208 -24.48 -9.85 9.76
CA LEU A 208 -23.13 -9.64 9.20
C LEU A 208 -22.50 -8.38 9.81
N TYR A 209 -21.34 -8.52 10.44
CA TYR A 209 -20.53 -7.38 10.85
C TYR A 209 -19.30 -7.29 9.99
N LEU A 210 -19.00 -6.09 9.54
CA LEU A 210 -17.89 -5.79 8.65
C LEU A 210 -17.04 -4.66 9.22
N SER A 211 -15.78 -4.64 8.86
CA SER A 211 -14.90 -3.51 9.11
C SER A 211 -15.52 -2.21 8.58
N ARG A 212 -15.26 -1.11 9.28
CA ARG A 212 -15.66 0.25 8.86
C ARG A 212 -15.11 0.63 7.47
N ILE A 213 -14.07 -0.02 6.98
CA ILE A 213 -13.56 0.15 5.62
C ILE A 213 -14.66 -0.07 4.58
N PHE A 214 -15.50 -1.11 4.75
CA PHE A 214 -16.61 -1.41 3.83
C PHE A 214 -17.75 -0.38 3.87
N ASP A 215 -17.86 0.42 4.94
CA ASP A 215 -18.77 1.56 5.03
C ASP A 215 -18.21 2.79 4.28
N TRP A 216 -16.91 3.07 4.48
CA TRP A 216 -16.27 4.23 3.88
C TRP A 216 -16.12 4.13 2.36
N TYR A 217 -15.98 2.92 1.84
CA TYR A 217 -15.72 2.62 0.43
C TYR A 217 -16.84 1.79 -0.21
N GLU A 218 -18.07 1.85 0.34
CA GLU A 218 -19.21 1.05 -0.14
C GLU A 218 -19.43 1.20 -1.65
N ASP A 219 -19.24 2.40 -2.18
CA ASP A 219 -19.44 2.72 -3.60
C ASP A 219 -18.48 1.98 -4.54
N ASP A 220 -17.33 1.50 -4.05
CA ASP A 220 -16.34 0.77 -4.85
C ASP A 220 -16.70 -0.73 -5.00
N PHE A 221 -17.73 -1.22 -4.30
CA PHE A 221 -18.13 -2.63 -4.29
C PHE A 221 -19.39 -2.94 -5.12
N ASP A 222 -19.92 -1.99 -5.90
CA ASP A 222 -21.20 -2.08 -6.62
C ASP A 222 -22.38 -2.43 -5.68
N ASP A 223 -22.56 -3.74 -5.39
CA ASP A 223 -23.47 -4.25 -4.38
C ASP A 223 -22.67 -5.03 -3.33
N LEU A 224 -22.42 -4.40 -2.20
CA LEU A 224 -21.62 -4.96 -1.11
C LEU A 224 -22.15 -6.33 -0.62
N ARG A 225 -23.48 -6.56 -0.62
CA ARG A 225 -24.06 -7.85 -0.22
C ARG A 225 -23.73 -8.94 -1.22
N VAL A 226 -23.83 -8.62 -2.51
CA VAL A 226 -23.48 -9.55 -3.59
C VAL A 226 -21.99 -9.86 -3.54
N TYR A 227 -21.17 -8.83 -3.32
CA TYR A 227 -19.73 -8.99 -3.18
C TYR A 227 -19.36 -9.90 -2.01
N MET A 228 -19.93 -9.70 -0.82
CA MET A 228 -19.64 -10.51 0.38
C MET A 228 -20.05 -11.98 0.22
N ARG A 229 -21.07 -12.29 -0.58
CA ARG A 229 -21.48 -13.68 -0.86
C ARG A 229 -20.42 -14.49 -1.60
N GLN A 230 -19.55 -13.84 -2.37
CA GLN A 230 -18.43 -14.48 -3.07
C GLN A 230 -17.38 -15.03 -2.07
N TYR A 231 -17.34 -14.44 -0.85
CA TYR A 231 -16.42 -14.79 0.23
C TYR A 231 -17.15 -15.50 1.40
N SER A 232 -18.19 -16.26 1.12
CA SER A 232 -18.95 -16.96 2.16
C SER A 232 -18.08 -17.87 3.03
N ASP A 233 -17.11 -18.57 2.43
CA ASP A 233 -16.19 -19.45 3.14
C ASP A 233 -15.27 -18.69 4.12
N ALA A 234 -14.99 -17.42 3.83
CA ALA A 234 -14.20 -16.54 4.71
C ALA A 234 -15.03 -15.92 5.84
N LEU A 235 -16.31 -15.65 5.62
CA LEU A 235 -17.18 -14.93 6.55
C LEU A 235 -17.98 -15.84 7.48
N ALA A 236 -18.36 -17.06 7.03
CA ALA A 236 -19.22 -17.95 7.74
C ALA A 236 -18.42 -19.09 8.40
N ASP A 237 -18.71 -19.37 9.68
CA ASP A 237 -18.13 -20.48 10.44
C ASP A 237 -19.06 -21.70 10.47
N THR A 238 -20.32 -21.53 10.06
CA THR A 238 -21.34 -22.58 10.06
C THR A 238 -22.23 -22.51 8.82
N HIS A 239 -22.84 -23.63 8.46
CA HIS A 239 -23.81 -23.69 7.36
C HIS A 239 -25.04 -22.78 7.57
N GLU A 240 -25.44 -22.54 8.80
CA GLU A 240 -26.51 -21.59 9.12
C GLU A 240 -26.13 -20.16 8.78
N GLN A 241 -24.87 -19.77 9.05
CA GLN A 241 -24.33 -18.46 8.69
C GLN A 241 -24.18 -18.31 7.16
N GLU A 242 -23.76 -19.36 6.43
CA GLU A 242 -23.75 -19.35 4.96
C GLU A 242 -25.16 -19.11 4.39
N GLN A 243 -26.16 -19.79 4.94
CA GLN A 243 -27.56 -19.61 4.53
C GLN A 243 -28.06 -18.19 4.85
N ALA A 244 -27.69 -17.65 6.01
CA ALA A 244 -28.04 -16.28 6.38
C ALA A 244 -27.39 -15.25 5.42
N LEU A 245 -26.13 -15.44 5.05
CA LEU A 245 -25.41 -14.58 4.10
C LEU A 245 -26.02 -14.64 2.69
N ALA A 246 -26.50 -15.82 2.27
CA ALA A 246 -27.21 -15.98 1.00
C ALA A 246 -28.57 -15.27 0.97
N GLY A 247 -29.17 -14.97 2.14
CA GLY A 247 -30.43 -14.27 2.30
C GLY A 247 -30.30 -12.75 2.42
N ASP A 248 -31.30 -12.12 3.02
CA ASP A 248 -31.31 -10.67 3.35
C ASP A 248 -30.81 -10.45 4.78
N ILE A 249 -29.49 -10.62 4.96
CA ILE A 249 -28.84 -10.43 6.25
C ILE A 249 -28.64 -8.95 6.54
N ARG A 250 -28.83 -8.53 7.80
CA ARG A 250 -28.54 -7.16 8.24
C ARG A 250 -27.04 -6.95 8.27
N ILE A 251 -26.56 -5.85 7.69
CA ILE A 251 -25.14 -5.41 7.78
C ILE A 251 -25.02 -4.37 8.89
N ARG A 252 -23.94 -4.44 9.64
CA ARG A 252 -23.46 -3.43 10.59
C ARG A 252 -21.94 -3.32 10.48
N TYR A 253 -21.40 -2.20 10.93
CA TYR A 253 -19.95 -1.95 10.84
C TYR A 253 -19.33 -1.90 12.23
N THR A 254 -18.11 -2.42 12.34
CA THR A 254 -17.34 -2.39 13.60
C THR A 254 -16.75 -1.01 13.85
N ASP A 255 -16.43 -0.70 15.10
CA ASP A 255 -15.62 0.46 15.43
C ASP A 255 -14.21 0.30 14.84
N TYR A 256 -13.55 1.43 14.54
CA TYR A 256 -12.22 1.42 13.94
C TYR A 256 -11.19 1.89 14.97
N ASP A 257 -10.27 1.00 15.31
CA ASP A 257 -9.15 1.29 16.19
C ASP A 257 -8.01 1.92 15.38
N TRP A 258 -7.79 3.20 15.58
CA TRP A 258 -6.77 4.01 14.94
C TRP A 258 -5.41 3.96 15.62
N SER A 259 -5.26 3.27 16.76
CA SER A 259 -3.94 3.12 17.38
C SER A 259 -2.95 2.48 16.42
N LEU A 260 -1.68 2.88 16.53
CA LEU A 260 -0.60 2.40 15.65
C LEU A 260 -0.55 0.87 15.66
N ASN A 261 -0.42 0.26 14.49
CA ASN A 261 -0.28 -1.20 14.33
C ASN A 261 1.12 -1.68 14.77
N SER A 262 1.41 -1.54 16.05
CA SER A 262 2.68 -1.94 16.68
C SER A 262 2.52 -3.19 17.55
N PRO A 263 3.61 -3.91 17.88
CA PRO A 263 3.58 -5.05 18.79
C PRO A 263 2.97 -4.72 20.14
N GLU A 264 3.27 -3.55 20.70
CA GLU A 264 2.78 -3.09 22.00
C GLU A 264 1.25 -2.98 22.01
N ASN A 265 0.66 -2.39 20.95
CA ASN A 265 -0.78 -2.22 20.82
C ASN A 265 -1.49 -3.56 20.53
N ALA A 266 -0.78 -4.54 19.99
CA ALA A 266 -1.26 -5.90 19.80
C ALA A 266 -1.11 -6.78 21.04
N GLY A 267 -0.35 -6.34 22.06
CA GLY A 267 -0.04 -7.13 23.25
C GLY A 267 0.97 -8.26 23.02
N LEU A 268 1.89 -8.08 22.05
CA LEU A 268 2.93 -9.03 21.64
C LEU A 268 4.27 -8.72 22.35
#